data_97ad588241e023be81b872f3bb068fe7
#
_entry.id   97ad588241e023be81b872f3bb068fe7
#
_cell.length_a   1.000
_cell.length_b   1.000
_cell.length_c   1.000
_cell.angle_alpha   90.00
_cell.angle_beta   90.00
_cell.angle_gamma   90.00
#
_symmetry.space_group_name_H-M   'P 1'
#
loop_
_entity.id
_entity.type
_entity.pdbx_description
1 polymer ?
#
loop_
_entity_poly.entity_id
_entity_poly.type
_entity_poly.pdbx_seq_one_letter_code
_entity_poly.pdbx_strand_id
1 'polypeptide(L)'
;TEYDAQKKIIIKNNGEPYCISPYSLIWNGDYYYVVGMYESRKRIHTFRVDRIARRPEILSEDSCPAPAGFDTSEYALEVFQMFDTQKPVNVSLKCKNRLMKYVVDQFGIDVETHIIDEEYFRTRVTVCTSPNFYRWIFGWAGNVIIEEPQSVVDEYQLMLKAAQEAQHDIAKGK
;
A
#
# COMPACT_ATOMS: atom_id res chain seq x y z
N THR A 1 -7.04 8.56 -14.36
CA THR A 1 -6.06 9.49 -14.96
C THR A 1 -4.70 9.36 -14.31
N GLU A 2 -3.65 9.71 -15.05
CA GLU A 2 -2.27 9.93 -14.57
C GLU A 2 -1.80 11.31 -15.04
N TYR A 3 -0.61 11.71 -14.62
CA TYR A 3 0.01 12.96 -15.08
C TYR A 3 1.37 12.63 -15.70
N ASP A 4 1.70 13.31 -16.81
CA ASP A 4 3.06 13.32 -17.33
C ASP A 4 3.98 14.27 -16.52
N ALA A 5 5.25 14.35 -16.92
CA ALA A 5 6.24 15.20 -16.27
C ALA A 5 5.89 16.72 -16.36
N GLN A 6 5.03 17.10 -17.30
CA GLN A 6 4.51 18.46 -17.50
C GLN A 6 3.17 18.70 -16.78
N LYS A 7 2.72 17.76 -15.94
CA LYS A 7 1.43 17.79 -15.23
C LYS A 7 0.20 17.72 -16.14
N LYS A 8 0.35 17.27 -17.39
CA LYS A 8 -0.75 17.05 -18.31
C LYS A 8 -1.46 15.73 -17.95
N ILE A 9 -2.77 15.75 -17.96
CA ILE A 9 -3.59 14.57 -17.68
C ILE A 9 -3.42 13.54 -18.80
N ILE A 10 -3.02 12.33 -18.44
CA ILE A 10 -3.01 11.15 -19.30
C ILE A 10 -4.24 10.30 -18.96
N ILE A 11 -5.10 10.10 -19.95
CA ILE A 11 -6.25 9.21 -19.81
C ILE A 11 -5.78 7.78 -20.08
N LYS A 12 -5.95 6.90 -19.07
CA LYS A 12 -5.67 5.46 -19.20
C LYS A 12 -6.73 4.74 -20.02
N ASN A 13 -6.47 3.46 -20.30
CA ASN A 13 -7.38 2.56 -21.00
C ASN A 13 -7.72 3.07 -22.42
N ASN A 14 -6.78 3.71 -23.09
CA ASN A 14 -6.97 4.29 -24.44
C ASN A 14 -8.17 5.26 -24.55
N GLY A 15 -8.57 5.86 -23.43
CA GLY A 15 -9.73 6.74 -23.34
C GLY A 15 -11.07 6.05 -23.10
N GLU A 16 -11.09 4.71 -23.14
CA GLU A 16 -12.31 3.94 -22.88
C GLU A 16 -12.71 3.98 -21.41
N PRO A 17 -14.01 4.10 -21.10
CA PRO A 17 -14.49 4.01 -19.74
C PRO A 17 -14.18 2.67 -19.08
N TYR A 18 -13.97 2.70 -17.76
CA TYR A 18 -13.91 1.48 -16.95
C TYR A 18 -15.34 1.10 -16.54
N CYS A 19 -15.77 -0.10 -16.93
CA CYS A 19 -17.02 -0.68 -16.44
C CYS A 19 -16.74 -1.42 -15.13
N ILE A 20 -17.37 -1.00 -14.04
CA ILE A 20 -17.15 -1.57 -12.71
C ILE A 20 -18.50 -1.83 -12.02
N SER A 21 -18.57 -2.92 -11.26
CA SER A 21 -19.63 -3.17 -10.28
C SER A 21 -19.12 -2.77 -8.91
N PRO A 22 -19.53 -1.60 -8.36
CA PRO A 22 -18.96 -1.07 -7.13
C PRO A 22 -19.49 -1.84 -5.92
N TYR A 23 -18.61 -2.16 -4.97
CA TYR A 23 -18.95 -2.87 -3.73
C TYR A 23 -18.84 -1.97 -2.51
N SER A 24 -17.82 -1.11 -2.48
CA SER A 24 -17.54 -0.26 -1.33
C SER A 24 -16.80 1.00 -1.70
N LEU A 25 -16.94 2.00 -0.84
CA LEU A 25 -16.14 3.21 -0.84
C LEU A 25 -15.26 3.20 0.40
N ILE A 26 -13.96 3.27 0.19
CA ILE A 26 -12.95 3.21 1.26
C ILE A 26 -12.20 4.54 1.31
N TRP A 27 -11.99 5.05 2.52
CA TRP A 27 -11.10 6.18 2.73
C TRP A 27 -9.76 5.68 3.25
N ASN A 28 -8.67 6.09 2.56
CA ASN A 28 -7.31 5.80 3.01
C ASN A 28 -6.38 6.99 2.78
N GLY A 29 -5.72 7.39 3.84
CA GLY A 29 -4.92 8.60 3.84
C GLY A 29 -5.80 9.80 3.48
N ASP A 30 -5.45 10.50 2.41
CA ASP A 30 -6.16 11.71 1.97
C ASP A 30 -7.16 11.45 0.83
N TYR A 31 -7.43 10.19 0.47
CA TYR A 31 -8.19 9.86 -0.73
C TYR A 31 -9.29 8.83 -0.50
N TYR A 32 -10.38 8.98 -1.26
CA TYR A 32 -11.41 7.96 -1.40
C TYR A 32 -11.11 7.02 -2.55
N TYR A 33 -11.43 5.74 -2.34
CA TYR A 33 -11.26 4.67 -3.31
C TYR A 33 -12.55 3.89 -3.48
N VAL A 34 -12.98 3.68 -4.72
CA VAL A 34 -14.04 2.72 -5.04
C VAL A 34 -13.41 1.35 -5.24
N VAL A 35 -13.89 0.38 -4.50
CA VAL A 35 -13.56 -1.04 -4.67
C VAL A 35 -14.71 -1.73 -5.39
N GLY A 36 -14.41 -2.51 -6.41
CA GLY A 36 -15.44 -3.22 -7.16
C GLY A 36 -14.88 -4.18 -8.17
N MET A 37 -15.76 -4.98 -8.78
CA MET A 37 -15.41 -5.85 -9.88
C MET A 37 -15.11 -5.02 -11.13
N TYR A 38 -13.92 -5.16 -11.67
CA TYR A 38 -13.58 -4.61 -12.98
C TYR A 38 -13.98 -5.62 -14.06
N GLU A 39 -15.06 -5.30 -14.76
CA GLU A 39 -15.75 -6.24 -15.64
C GLU A 39 -14.87 -6.80 -16.75
N SER A 40 -14.04 -5.96 -17.37
CA SER A 40 -13.16 -6.38 -18.47
C SER A 40 -12.08 -7.37 -18.04
N ARG A 41 -11.68 -7.36 -16.77
CA ARG A 41 -10.63 -8.23 -16.23
C ARG A 41 -11.14 -9.31 -15.27
N LYS A 42 -12.44 -9.29 -14.98
CA LYS A 42 -13.09 -10.23 -14.04
C LYS A 42 -12.37 -10.37 -12.70
N ARG A 43 -11.91 -9.21 -12.16
CA ARG A 43 -11.20 -9.16 -10.87
C ARG A 43 -11.61 -7.92 -10.09
N ILE A 44 -11.53 -8.03 -8.76
CA ILE A 44 -11.69 -6.87 -7.88
C ILE A 44 -10.52 -5.91 -8.11
N HIS A 45 -10.84 -4.63 -8.19
CA HIS A 45 -9.87 -3.57 -8.40
C HIS A 45 -10.27 -2.31 -7.62
N THR A 46 -9.29 -1.46 -7.40
CA THR A 46 -9.44 -0.23 -6.62
C THR A 46 -9.20 0.98 -7.51
N PHE A 47 -10.12 1.95 -7.48
CA PHE A 47 -10.04 3.17 -8.27
C PHE A 47 -10.10 4.39 -7.36
N ARG A 48 -9.14 5.29 -7.46
CA ARG A 48 -9.16 6.57 -6.74
C ARG A 48 -10.26 7.46 -7.28
N VAL A 49 -11.12 7.96 -6.39
CA VAL A 49 -12.29 8.78 -6.75
C VAL A 49 -11.86 10.11 -7.39
N ASP A 50 -10.85 10.77 -6.85
CA ASP A 50 -10.33 12.05 -7.37
C ASP A 50 -9.68 11.95 -8.77
N ARG A 51 -9.41 10.72 -9.23
CA ARG A 51 -8.87 10.43 -10.56
C ARG A 51 -9.93 10.04 -11.59
N ILE A 52 -11.19 10.12 -11.24
CA ILE A 52 -12.30 9.90 -12.17
C ILE A 52 -12.39 11.13 -13.06
N ALA A 53 -12.15 10.97 -14.36
CA ALA A 53 -12.04 12.08 -15.30
C ALA A 53 -13.40 12.70 -15.68
N ARG A 54 -14.49 11.94 -15.57
CA ARG A 54 -15.84 12.34 -15.95
C ARG A 54 -16.85 11.83 -14.94
N ARG A 55 -18.03 12.43 -14.91
CA ARG A 55 -19.14 11.91 -14.09
C ARG A 55 -19.42 10.46 -14.46
N PRO A 56 -19.47 9.55 -13.47
CA PRO A 56 -19.84 8.16 -13.72
C PRO A 56 -21.27 8.06 -14.26
N GLU A 57 -21.49 7.11 -15.16
CA GLU A 57 -22.78 6.79 -15.71
C GLU A 57 -23.26 5.46 -15.12
N ILE A 58 -24.53 5.38 -14.78
CA ILE A 58 -25.16 4.14 -14.34
C ILE A 58 -25.65 3.42 -15.58
N LEU A 59 -25.16 2.20 -15.76
CA LEU A 59 -25.57 1.33 -16.86
C LEU A 59 -26.89 0.62 -16.54
N SER A 60 -27.57 0.13 -17.57
CA SER A 60 -28.81 -0.64 -17.45
C SER A 60 -28.59 -2.11 -17.06
N GLU A 61 -27.37 -2.60 -17.22
CA GLU A 61 -26.97 -3.96 -16.89
C GLU A 61 -26.89 -4.17 -15.38
N ASP A 62 -27.23 -5.35 -14.93
CA ASP A 62 -27.12 -5.72 -13.52
C ASP A 62 -25.65 -5.77 -13.08
N SER A 63 -25.41 -5.28 -11.86
CA SER A 63 -24.08 -5.34 -11.26
C SER A 63 -23.68 -6.79 -10.94
N CYS A 64 -22.42 -7.11 -11.13
CA CYS A 64 -21.82 -8.38 -10.68
C CYS A 64 -21.81 -8.40 -9.14
N PRO A 65 -22.41 -9.42 -8.48
CA PRO A 65 -22.39 -9.50 -7.03
C PRO A 65 -20.95 -9.71 -6.51
N ALA A 66 -20.71 -9.25 -5.29
CA ALA A 66 -19.44 -9.51 -4.64
C ALA A 66 -19.23 -11.03 -4.47
N PRO A 67 -17.99 -11.53 -4.62
CA PRO A 67 -17.69 -12.94 -4.38
C PRO A 67 -18.12 -13.37 -2.97
N ALA A 68 -18.54 -14.65 -2.84
CA ALA A 68 -18.90 -15.19 -1.53
C ALA A 68 -17.71 -15.08 -0.56
N GLY A 69 -17.97 -14.57 0.63
CA GLY A 69 -16.92 -14.32 1.66
C GLY A 69 -16.06 -13.10 1.42
N PHE A 70 -16.36 -12.25 0.44
CA PHE A 70 -15.64 -11.00 0.26
C PHE A 70 -15.93 -10.03 1.41
N ASP A 71 -14.93 -9.78 2.25
CA ASP A 71 -14.97 -8.77 3.29
C ASP A 71 -14.22 -7.51 2.83
N THR A 72 -14.94 -6.40 2.83
CA THR A 72 -14.39 -5.11 2.40
C THR A 72 -13.32 -4.60 3.33
N SER A 73 -13.42 -4.89 4.63
CA SER A 73 -12.47 -4.43 5.64
C SER A 73 -11.16 -5.20 5.53
N GLU A 74 -11.23 -6.53 5.36
CA GLU A 74 -10.05 -7.35 5.08
C GLU A 74 -9.39 -6.93 3.76
N TYR A 75 -10.18 -6.75 2.71
CA TYR A 75 -9.67 -6.28 1.43
C TYR A 75 -9.06 -4.87 1.53
N ALA A 76 -9.65 -3.99 2.33
CA ALA A 76 -9.08 -2.67 2.58
C ALA A 76 -7.72 -2.78 3.26
N LEU A 77 -7.59 -3.57 4.30
CA LEU A 77 -6.31 -3.79 4.97
C LEU A 77 -5.27 -4.36 3.99
N GLU A 78 -5.65 -5.35 3.19
CA GLU A 78 -4.79 -5.89 2.15
C GLU A 78 -4.39 -4.82 1.11
N VAL A 79 -5.35 -4.07 0.57
CA VAL A 79 -5.12 -3.10 -0.51
C VAL A 79 -4.36 -1.87 -0.04
N PHE A 80 -4.53 -1.43 1.20
CA PHE A 80 -3.82 -0.25 1.70
C PHE A 80 -2.40 -0.55 2.16
N GLN A 81 -2.14 -1.80 2.47
CA GLN A 81 -0.79 -2.31 2.52
C GLN A 81 -0.23 -2.60 1.11
N MET A 82 -1.09 -2.58 0.07
CA MET A 82 -0.76 -3.02 -1.28
C MET A 82 -0.73 -1.88 -2.31
N PHE A 83 0.43 -1.58 -2.79
CA PHE A 83 0.66 -1.36 -4.21
C PHE A 83 1.44 -2.58 -4.69
N ASP A 84 0.84 -3.71 -4.93
CA ASP A 84 1.25 -4.66 -5.94
C ASP A 84 0.67 -6.07 -5.75
N THR A 85 0.74 -6.86 -6.79
CA THR A 85 0.42 -8.27 -6.96
C THR A 85 1.30 -9.24 -6.15
N GLN A 86 2.06 -8.78 -5.17
CA GLN A 86 2.95 -9.61 -4.36
C GLN A 86 2.19 -10.32 -3.24
N LYS A 87 2.58 -11.57 -2.98
CA LYS A 87 2.02 -12.36 -1.88
C LYS A 87 2.39 -11.72 -0.53
N PRO A 88 1.46 -11.69 0.44
CA PRO A 88 1.78 -11.27 1.80
C PRO A 88 2.94 -12.08 2.38
N VAL A 89 3.81 -11.40 3.10
CA VAL A 89 4.98 -11.98 3.77
C VAL A 89 4.94 -11.66 5.25
N ASN A 90 5.24 -12.63 6.09
CA ASN A 90 5.43 -12.40 7.52
C ASN A 90 6.78 -11.73 7.75
N VAL A 91 6.74 -10.54 8.34
CA VAL A 91 7.93 -9.72 8.61
C VAL A 91 8.07 -9.53 10.12
N SER A 92 9.27 -9.77 10.65
CA SER A 92 9.63 -9.43 12.01
C SER A 92 10.27 -8.05 12.05
N LEU A 93 9.73 -7.18 12.88
CA LEU A 93 10.21 -5.82 13.07
C LEU A 93 10.68 -5.63 14.51
N LYS A 94 11.88 -5.07 14.70
CA LYS A 94 12.36 -4.57 15.98
C LYS A 94 12.12 -3.06 16.05
N CYS A 95 11.36 -2.62 17.04
CA CYS A 95 10.89 -1.24 17.18
C CYS A 95 11.29 -0.64 18.52
N LYS A 96 11.61 0.66 18.54
CA LYS A 96 11.76 1.39 19.83
C LYS A 96 10.42 1.41 20.57
N ASN A 97 10.44 1.20 21.90
CA ASN A 97 9.23 1.11 22.75
C ASN A 97 8.30 2.32 22.60
N ARG A 98 8.86 3.53 22.42
CA ARG A 98 8.10 4.76 22.16
C ARG A 98 7.25 4.74 20.89
N LEU A 99 7.50 3.79 19.98
CA LEU A 99 6.77 3.67 18.72
C LEU A 99 5.57 2.70 18.81
N MET A 100 5.29 2.10 19.96
CA MET A 100 4.20 1.15 20.13
C MET A 100 2.87 1.69 19.59
N LYS A 101 2.51 2.94 19.93
CA LYS A 101 1.29 3.57 19.44
C LYS A 101 1.21 3.56 17.90
N TYR A 102 2.29 3.89 17.23
CA TYR A 102 2.31 3.97 15.76
C TYR A 102 2.29 2.60 15.09
N VAL A 103 2.81 1.57 15.77
CA VAL A 103 2.69 0.18 15.32
C VAL A 103 1.25 -0.29 15.44
N VAL A 104 0.58 0.01 16.56
CA VAL A 104 -0.84 -0.30 16.76
C VAL A 104 -1.72 0.48 15.76
N ASP A 105 -1.45 1.76 15.55
CA ASP A 105 -2.19 2.59 14.57
C ASP A 105 -2.05 2.04 13.14
N GLN A 106 -0.89 1.45 12.79
CA GLN A 106 -0.59 0.94 11.46
C GLN A 106 -1.11 -0.49 11.22
N PHE A 107 -0.99 -1.38 12.22
CA PHE A 107 -1.21 -2.81 12.06
C PHE A 107 -2.39 -3.34 12.89
N GLY A 108 -3.03 -2.48 13.67
CA GLY A 108 -4.16 -2.85 14.53
C GLY A 108 -3.75 -3.19 15.95
N ILE A 109 -4.74 -3.16 16.88
CA ILE A 109 -4.53 -3.41 18.31
C ILE A 109 -4.15 -4.87 18.62
N ASP A 110 -4.55 -5.79 17.75
CA ASP A 110 -4.30 -7.23 17.92
C ASP A 110 -2.95 -7.67 17.35
N VAL A 111 -2.11 -6.73 16.91
CA VAL A 111 -0.78 -7.04 16.39
C VAL A 111 0.08 -7.73 17.45
N GLU A 112 0.68 -8.86 17.07
CA GLU A 112 1.57 -9.62 17.97
C GLU A 112 2.79 -8.78 18.36
N THR A 113 3.00 -8.56 19.67
CA THR A 113 4.15 -7.81 20.19
C THR A 113 4.83 -8.55 21.32
N HIS A 114 6.15 -8.43 21.40
CA HIS A 114 6.97 -9.00 22.45
C HIS A 114 8.03 -7.99 22.92
N ILE A 115 8.06 -7.67 24.21
CA ILE A 115 9.06 -6.77 24.80
C ILE A 115 10.41 -7.49 24.80
N ILE A 116 11.44 -6.86 24.24
CA ILE A 116 12.80 -7.35 24.24
C ILE A 116 13.55 -6.84 25.48
N ASP A 117 13.52 -5.52 25.68
CA ASP A 117 14.20 -4.81 26.77
C ASP A 117 13.53 -3.45 27.06
N GLU A 118 14.20 -2.60 27.85
CA GLU A 118 13.69 -1.26 28.20
C GLU A 118 13.59 -0.30 27.00
N GLU A 119 14.25 -0.59 25.88
CA GLU A 119 14.30 0.26 24.71
C GLU A 119 13.51 -0.28 23.51
N TYR A 120 13.38 -1.61 23.39
CA TYR A 120 12.85 -2.25 22.19
C TYR A 120 11.78 -3.30 22.48
N PHE A 121 10.86 -3.39 21.55
CA PHE A 121 9.97 -4.53 21.37
C PHE A 121 10.07 -5.10 19.97
N ARG A 122 9.66 -6.34 19.81
CA ARG A 122 9.51 -7.02 18.52
C ARG A 122 8.05 -7.15 18.17
N THR A 123 7.71 -7.03 16.90
CA THR A 123 6.37 -7.32 16.38
C THR A 123 6.47 -8.18 15.14
N ARG A 124 5.45 -9.02 14.90
CA ARG A 124 5.28 -9.76 13.65
C ARG A 124 4.07 -9.23 12.91
N VAL A 125 4.28 -8.90 11.64
CA VAL A 125 3.24 -8.32 10.77
C VAL A 125 3.21 -9.07 9.45
N THR A 126 1.99 -9.31 8.94
CA THR A 126 1.78 -9.86 7.61
C THR A 126 1.57 -8.70 6.64
N VAL A 127 2.51 -8.46 5.75
CA VAL A 127 2.51 -7.31 4.85
C VAL A 127 2.89 -7.69 3.43
N CYS A 128 2.45 -6.92 2.45
CA CYS A 128 3.06 -6.91 1.14
C CYS A 128 4.26 -5.96 1.17
N THR A 129 5.43 -6.43 0.73
CA THR A 129 6.68 -5.65 0.70
C THR A 129 6.63 -4.62 -0.43
N SER A 130 5.75 -3.65 -0.28
CA SER A 130 5.49 -2.58 -1.25
C SER A 130 6.34 -1.35 -0.97
N PRO A 131 6.48 -0.41 -1.93
CA PRO A 131 7.12 0.89 -1.68
C PRO A 131 6.52 1.65 -0.49
N ASN A 132 5.23 1.45 -0.18
CA ASN A 132 4.58 2.07 0.97
C ASN A 132 5.08 1.47 2.29
N PHE A 133 5.25 0.15 2.36
CA PHE A 133 5.82 -0.52 3.51
C PHE A 133 7.24 -0.01 3.79
N TYR A 134 8.11 -0.01 2.79
CA TYR A 134 9.49 0.46 2.94
C TYR A 134 9.57 1.95 3.29
N ARG A 135 8.68 2.78 2.73
CA ARG A 135 8.60 4.21 3.08
C ARG A 135 8.19 4.40 4.53
N TRP A 136 7.24 3.59 5.04
CA TRP A 136 6.84 3.63 6.45
C TRP A 136 8.03 3.26 7.36
N ILE A 137 8.76 2.18 7.05
CA ILE A 137 9.99 1.80 7.78
C ILE A 137 11.01 2.94 7.76
N PHE A 138 11.31 3.48 6.57
CA PHE A 138 12.30 4.55 6.40
C PHE A 138 11.93 5.81 7.17
N GLY A 139 10.66 6.15 7.25
CA GLY A 139 10.15 7.32 7.97
C GLY A 139 10.54 7.34 9.46
N TRP A 140 10.86 6.20 10.04
CA TRP A 140 11.32 6.08 11.43
C TRP A 140 12.82 6.23 11.61
N ALA A 141 13.57 6.49 10.56
CA ALA A 141 15.02 6.79 10.61
C ALA A 141 15.82 5.79 11.47
N GLY A 142 15.60 4.49 11.25
CA GLY A 142 16.29 3.41 11.96
C GLY A 142 15.71 3.04 13.33
N ASN A 143 14.63 3.68 13.79
CA ASN A 143 13.94 3.28 15.03
C ASN A 143 12.97 2.10 14.83
N VAL A 144 12.73 1.69 13.59
CA VAL A 144 12.09 0.45 13.17
C VAL A 144 13.07 -0.29 12.26
N ILE A 145 13.36 -1.53 12.59
CA ILE A 145 14.36 -2.35 11.90
C ILE A 145 13.67 -3.63 11.43
N ILE A 146 13.87 -4.01 10.18
CA ILE A 146 13.43 -5.30 9.65
C ILE A 146 14.43 -6.35 10.08
N GLU A 147 13.99 -7.38 10.82
CA GLU A 147 14.86 -8.48 11.25
C GLU A 147 14.72 -9.71 10.34
N GLU A 148 13.48 -10.01 9.90
CA GLU A 148 13.15 -11.19 9.10
C GLU A 148 11.99 -10.89 8.12
N PRO A 149 11.90 -11.61 7.00
CA PRO A 149 12.87 -12.57 6.46
C PRO A 149 14.06 -11.86 5.79
N GLN A 150 15.16 -12.57 5.63
CA GLN A 150 16.40 -12.01 5.05
C GLN A 150 16.18 -11.39 3.67
N SER A 151 15.31 -11.97 2.86
CA SER A 151 14.96 -11.42 1.53
C SER A 151 14.40 -10.00 1.59
N VAL A 152 13.58 -9.68 2.60
CA VAL A 152 13.00 -8.35 2.80
C VAL A 152 14.06 -7.38 3.35
N VAL A 153 14.94 -7.88 4.22
CA VAL A 153 16.11 -7.10 4.71
C VAL A 153 17.01 -6.71 3.55
N ASP A 154 17.36 -7.66 2.68
CA ASP A 154 18.24 -7.43 1.54
C ASP A 154 17.63 -6.44 0.53
N GLU A 155 16.34 -6.59 0.24
CA GLU A 155 15.61 -5.67 -0.64
C GLU A 155 15.64 -4.25 -0.08
N TYR A 156 15.34 -4.08 1.20
CA TYR A 156 15.37 -2.77 1.86
C TYR A 156 16.78 -2.15 1.86
N GLN A 157 17.82 -2.96 2.12
CA GLN A 157 19.20 -2.49 2.07
C GLN A 157 19.61 -2.03 0.67
N LEU A 158 19.19 -2.74 -0.38
CA LEU A 158 19.41 -2.32 -1.77
C LEU A 158 18.75 -0.97 -2.06
N MET A 159 17.52 -0.75 -1.59
CA MET A 159 16.82 0.54 -1.74
C MET A 159 17.55 1.67 -1.02
N LEU A 160 18.01 1.44 0.21
CA LEU A 160 18.76 2.43 0.97
C LEU A 160 20.07 2.80 0.29
N LYS A 161 20.80 1.80 -0.21
CA LYS A 161 22.06 1.99 -0.93
C LYS A 161 21.86 2.81 -2.21
N ALA A 162 20.85 2.46 -3.01
CA ALA A 162 20.51 3.18 -4.24
C ALA A 162 20.14 4.65 -3.95
N ALA A 163 19.37 4.91 -2.88
CA ALA A 163 19.03 6.26 -2.47
C ALA A 163 20.25 7.07 -2.03
N GLN A 164 21.17 6.45 -1.30
CA GLN A 164 22.40 7.07 -0.86
C GLN A 164 23.34 7.40 -2.04
N GLU A 165 23.49 6.48 -2.98
CA GLU A 165 24.30 6.68 -4.18
C GLU A 165 23.76 7.82 -5.04
N ALA A 166 22.43 7.86 -5.26
CA ALA A 166 21.78 8.95 -6.01
C ALA A 166 22.00 10.33 -5.37
N GLN A 167 21.95 10.43 -4.04
CA GLN A 167 22.26 11.69 -3.34
C GLN A 167 23.73 12.06 -3.43
N HIS A 168 24.61 11.09 -3.38
CA HIS A 168 26.05 11.32 -3.46
C HIS A 168 26.50 11.82 -4.84
N ASP A 169 25.88 11.32 -5.91
CA ASP A 169 26.17 11.75 -7.28
C ASP A 169 25.75 13.20 -7.54
N ILE A 170 24.60 13.63 -6.96
CA ILE A 170 24.19 15.05 -6.99
C ILE A 170 25.19 15.93 -6.26
N ALA A 171 25.68 15.49 -5.09
CA ALA A 171 26.66 16.26 -4.31
C ALA A 171 28.01 16.40 -5.01
N LYS A 172 28.34 15.50 -5.94
CA LYS A 172 29.56 15.55 -6.75
C LYS A 172 29.41 16.31 -8.07
N GLY A 173 28.24 16.89 -8.34
CA GLY A 173 28.00 17.74 -9.52
C GLY A 173 27.96 16.99 -10.86
N LYS A 174 27.52 15.74 -10.86
CA LYS A 174 27.24 14.97 -12.07
C LYS A 174 25.77 15.01 -12.44
#